data_61300d58b1836baac5bb0ef13c9e2624
#
_entry.id   61300d58b1836baac5bb0ef13c9e2624
#
_cell.length_a   1.000
_cell.length_b   1.000
_cell.length_c   1.000
_cell.angle_alpha   90.00
_cell.angle_beta   90.00
_cell.angle_gamma   90.00
#
_symmetry.space_group_name_H-M   'P 1'
#
loop_
_entity.id
_entity.type
_entity.pdbx_description
1 polymer ?
#
loop_
_entity_poly.entity_id
_entity_poly.type
_entity_poly.pdbx_seq_one_letter_code
_entity_poly.pdbx_strand_id
1 'polypeptide(L)'
;VICPMINTREDAERFVSYCKYAPQGTRSFGPSRAVLYAGEDYAQHANSTVLTFAMIETRQALDNLEDIVSVEGLDAVFVGPSDLGLSLGYVPGKFEEPVLNEAIETILKTAQSQGIRAGIYTLTPEFARRMIELGFDFVVISSDARLMATQAQQILADMR
;
A
#
# COMPACT_ATOMS: atom_id res chain seq x y z
N VAL A 1 -6.81 2.45 4.72
CA VAL A 1 -5.71 2.08 5.65
C VAL A 1 -4.73 1.20 4.91
N ILE A 2 -3.43 1.55 4.94
CA ILE A 2 -2.34 0.73 4.39
C ILE A 2 -1.59 0.15 5.58
N CYS A 3 -1.49 -1.18 5.68
CA CYS A 3 -0.81 -1.87 6.79
C CYS A 3 0.50 -2.49 6.30
N PRO A 4 1.67 -2.04 6.82
CA PRO A 4 2.95 -2.59 6.45
C PRO A 4 3.15 -4.01 6.98
N MET A 5 4.12 -4.74 6.39
CA MET A 5 4.62 -6.03 6.89
C MET A 5 3.56 -7.13 7.00
N ILE A 6 2.58 -7.16 6.10
CA ILE A 6 1.65 -8.28 5.98
C ILE A 6 2.38 -9.43 5.28
N ASN A 7 2.62 -10.50 6.01
CA ASN A 7 3.46 -11.61 5.54
C ASN A 7 2.70 -12.92 5.36
N THR A 8 1.55 -13.08 6.01
CA THR A 8 0.75 -14.29 5.96
C THR A 8 -0.73 -13.97 5.77
N ARG A 9 -1.50 -15.01 5.44
CA ARG A 9 -2.97 -14.94 5.40
C ARG A 9 -3.55 -14.45 6.73
N GLU A 10 -3.05 -14.98 7.84
CA GLU A 10 -3.52 -14.65 9.19
C GLU A 10 -3.24 -13.19 9.54
N ASP A 11 -2.12 -12.62 9.07
CA ASP A 11 -1.83 -11.20 9.23
C ASP A 11 -2.87 -10.35 8.48
N ALA A 12 -3.19 -10.73 7.25
CA ALA A 12 -4.19 -10.03 6.42
C ALA A 12 -5.59 -10.13 7.02
N GLU A 13 -6.03 -11.31 7.48
CA GLU A 13 -7.33 -11.52 8.15
C GLU A 13 -7.44 -10.66 9.41
N ARG A 14 -6.41 -10.62 10.24
CA ARG A 14 -6.33 -9.80 11.44
C ARG A 14 -6.39 -8.31 11.12
N PHE A 15 -5.65 -7.88 10.11
CA PHE A 15 -5.65 -6.50 9.63
C PHE A 15 -7.03 -6.07 9.15
N VAL A 16 -7.68 -6.86 8.29
CA VAL A 16 -9.06 -6.58 7.83
C VAL A 16 -10.02 -6.49 9.01
N SER A 17 -9.95 -7.45 9.95
CA SER A 17 -10.79 -7.44 11.15
C SER A 17 -10.63 -6.17 11.98
N TYR A 18 -9.41 -5.63 12.11
CA TYR A 18 -9.16 -4.39 12.86
C TYR A 18 -9.63 -3.13 12.14
N CYS A 19 -9.86 -3.19 10.84
CA CYS A 19 -10.36 -2.07 10.04
C CYS A 19 -11.89 -1.98 10.01
N LYS A 20 -12.60 -3.06 10.29
CA LYS A 20 -14.06 -3.14 10.17
C LYS A 20 -14.73 -3.21 11.55
N TYR A 21 -15.87 -2.53 11.70
CA TYR A 21 -16.72 -2.64 12.91
C TYR A 21 -17.48 -3.98 12.93
N ALA A 22 -17.88 -4.38 14.13
CA ALA A 22 -18.76 -5.55 14.31
C ALA A 22 -20.05 -5.41 13.47
N PRO A 23 -20.60 -6.52 12.91
CA PRO A 23 -20.17 -7.91 13.07
C PRO A 23 -19.03 -8.33 12.11
N GLN A 24 -18.62 -7.50 11.15
CA GLN A 24 -17.64 -7.84 10.12
C GLN A 24 -16.20 -7.85 10.64
N GLY A 25 -15.92 -7.15 11.75
CA GLY A 25 -14.60 -7.08 12.34
C GLY A 25 -14.65 -6.76 13.83
N THR A 26 -13.47 -6.40 14.37
CA THR A 26 -13.25 -6.16 15.80
C THR A 26 -12.78 -4.75 16.10
N ARG A 27 -12.88 -3.81 15.11
CA ARG A 27 -12.51 -2.41 15.31
C ARG A 27 -13.27 -1.80 16.47
N SER A 28 -12.54 -1.15 17.39
CA SER A 28 -13.16 -0.43 18.50
C SER A 28 -13.99 0.75 18.00
N PHE A 29 -15.21 0.90 18.56
CA PHE A 29 -16.09 2.00 18.22
C PHE A 29 -15.74 3.25 19.04
N GLY A 30 -15.50 4.36 18.39
CA GLY A 30 -15.16 5.64 19.02
C GLY A 30 -14.70 6.66 17.95
N PRO A 31 -15.48 6.88 16.86
CA PRO A 31 -15.02 7.60 15.69
C PRO A 31 -15.11 9.14 15.85
N SER A 32 -14.60 9.71 16.95
CA SER A 32 -14.78 11.12 17.26
C SER A 32 -14.30 12.07 16.15
N ARG A 33 -13.14 11.81 15.54
CA ARG A 33 -12.65 12.62 14.41
C ARG A 33 -13.34 12.28 13.10
N ALA A 34 -13.61 11.00 12.84
CA ALA A 34 -14.23 10.57 11.59
C ALA A 34 -15.63 11.17 11.41
N VAL A 35 -16.41 11.27 12.49
CA VAL A 35 -17.74 11.89 12.47
C VAL A 35 -17.69 13.37 12.11
N LEU A 36 -16.64 14.11 12.50
CA LEU A 36 -16.50 15.53 12.14
C LEU A 36 -16.35 15.76 10.63
N TYR A 37 -15.79 14.78 9.90
CA TYR A 37 -15.55 14.89 8.46
C TYR A 37 -16.60 14.15 7.62
N ALA A 38 -17.10 13.02 8.11
CA ALA A 38 -17.95 12.10 7.36
C ALA A 38 -19.41 12.07 7.80
N GLY A 39 -19.78 12.90 8.81
CA GLY A 39 -21.16 13.01 9.29
C GLY A 39 -21.51 12.03 10.42
N GLU A 40 -22.68 12.25 11.03
CA GLU A 40 -23.16 11.49 12.19
C GLU A 40 -23.49 10.03 11.83
N ASP A 41 -23.76 9.74 10.58
CA ASP A 41 -24.05 8.42 10.03
C ASP A 41 -22.80 7.62 9.61
N TYR A 42 -21.59 8.16 9.86
CA TYR A 42 -20.32 7.52 9.52
C TYR A 42 -20.27 6.03 9.91
N ALA A 43 -20.76 5.70 11.10
CA ALA A 43 -20.73 4.33 11.59
C ALA A 43 -21.49 3.32 10.70
N GLN A 44 -22.56 3.79 10.04
CA GLN A 44 -23.41 2.96 9.15
C GLN A 44 -22.69 2.64 7.83
N HIS A 45 -21.75 3.51 7.41
CA HIS A 45 -21.05 3.42 6.13
C HIS A 45 -19.57 3.04 6.27
N ALA A 46 -19.01 3.08 7.46
CA ALA A 46 -17.57 2.91 7.71
C ALA A 46 -17.02 1.60 7.12
N ASN A 47 -17.74 0.48 7.29
CA ASN A 47 -17.29 -0.82 6.81
C ASN A 47 -17.22 -0.93 5.28
N SER A 48 -18.04 -0.17 4.57
CA SER A 48 -18.03 -0.11 3.10
C SER A 48 -17.13 1.01 2.54
N THR A 49 -16.78 1.99 3.36
CA THR A 49 -16.01 3.17 2.93
C THR A 49 -14.52 3.05 3.23
N VAL A 50 -14.16 2.41 4.36
CA VAL A 50 -12.76 2.21 4.74
C VAL A 50 -12.16 1.09 3.92
N LEU A 51 -11.22 1.46 3.03
CA LEU A 51 -10.47 0.51 2.22
C LEU A 51 -9.27 -0.05 2.99
N THR A 52 -8.98 -1.34 2.76
CA THR A 52 -7.90 -2.10 3.39
C THR A 52 -6.84 -2.46 2.34
N PHE A 53 -5.60 -2.01 2.55
CA PHE A 53 -4.47 -2.30 1.69
C PHE A 53 -3.42 -3.08 2.46
N ALA A 54 -3.17 -4.34 2.12
CA ALA A 54 -2.08 -5.13 2.65
C ALA A 54 -0.76 -4.77 1.96
N MET A 55 0.25 -4.31 2.71
CA MET A 55 1.54 -3.99 2.10
C MET A 55 2.37 -5.26 1.93
N ILE A 56 2.72 -5.54 0.67
CA ILE A 56 3.54 -6.66 0.23
C ILE A 56 4.95 -6.12 0.01
N GLU A 57 5.86 -6.43 0.95
CA GLU A 57 7.18 -5.82 0.99
C GLU A 57 8.28 -6.72 1.55
N THR A 58 8.00 -8.03 1.59
CA THR A 58 8.98 -9.04 2.02
C THR A 58 8.95 -10.28 1.12
N ARG A 59 10.04 -11.06 1.14
CA ARG A 59 10.05 -12.37 0.47
C ARG A 59 8.96 -13.29 1.01
N GLN A 60 8.75 -13.30 2.32
CA GLN A 60 7.71 -14.11 2.94
C GLN A 60 6.31 -13.73 2.43
N ALA A 61 6.04 -12.43 2.26
CA ALA A 61 4.79 -11.96 1.69
C ALA A 61 4.62 -12.40 0.22
N LEU A 62 5.71 -12.42 -0.57
CA LEU A 62 5.69 -12.95 -1.93
C LEU A 62 5.39 -14.45 -1.96
N ASP A 63 6.02 -15.22 -1.08
CA ASP A 63 5.84 -16.67 -1.00
C ASP A 63 4.39 -17.05 -0.60
N ASN A 64 3.71 -16.17 0.16
CA ASN A 64 2.33 -16.34 0.62
C ASN A 64 1.31 -15.47 -0.14
N LEU A 65 1.69 -14.89 -1.27
CA LEU A 65 0.92 -13.84 -1.93
C LEU A 65 -0.50 -14.29 -2.30
N GLU A 66 -0.68 -15.48 -2.86
CA GLU A 66 -1.98 -16.01 -3.26
C GLU A 66 -2.91 -16.18 -2.06
N ASP A 67 -2.39 -16.63 -0.92
CA ASP A 67 -3.15 -16.78 0.31
C ASP A 67 -3.57 -15.41 0.87
N ILE A 68 -2.67 -14.42 0.84
CA ILE A 68 -2.94 -13.05 1.31
C ILE A 68 -4.04 -12.40 0.47
N VAL A 69 -3.93 -12.44 -0.86
CA VAL A 69 -4.89 -11.76 -1.77
C VAL A 69 -6.27 -12.43 -1.78
N SER A 70 -6.36 -13.68 -1.31
CA SER A 70 -7.63 -14.42 -1.20
C SER A 70 -8.44 -14.09 0.07
N VAL A 71 -7.92 -13.21 0.95
CA VAL A 71 -8.60 -12.86 2.21
C VAL A 71 -9.84 -12.02 1.94
N GLU A 72 -10.97 -12.49 2.44
CA GLU A 72 -12.25 -11.78 2.31
C GLU A 72 -12.20 -10.42 3.02
N GLY A 73 -12.66 -9.37 2.34
CA GLY A 73 -12.65 -8.01 2.85
C GLY A 73 -11.32 -7.27 2.68
N LEU A 74 -10.33 -7.88 2.05
CA LEU A 74 -9.14 -7.18 1.58
C LEU A 74 -9.47 -6.50 0.25
N ASP A 75 -9.36 -5.16 0.21
CA ASP A 75 -9.71 -4.36 -0.97
C ASP A 75 -8.55 -4.25 -1.96
N ALA A 76 -7.32 -4.25 -1.45
CA ALA A 76 -6.13 -4.05 -2.28
C ALA A 76 -4.85 -4.60 -1.63
N VAL A 77 -3.84 -4.80 -2.46
CA VAL A 77 -2.44 -4.86 -2.02
C VAL A 77 -1.73 -3.54 -2.27
N PHE A 78 -0.66 -3.28 -1.52
CA PHE A 78 0.21 -2.12 -1.74
C PHE A 78 1.67 -2.56 -1.75
N VAL A 79 2.43 -2.19 -2.77
CA VAL A 79 3.84 -2.56 -2.87
C VAL A 79 4.71 -1.53 -2.18
N GLY A 80 5.58 -1.99 -1.25
CA GLY A 80 6.66 -1.22 -0.64
C GLY A 80 8.02 -1.58 -1.29
N PRO A 81 8.43 -0.94 -2.42
CA PRO A 81 9.59 -1.41 -3.18
C PRO A 81 10.92 -1.33 -2.43
N SER A 82 11.05 -0.42 -1.46
CA SER A 82 12.29 -0.26 -0.68
C SER A 82 12.50 -1.44 0.26
N ASP A 83 11.49 -1.79 1.04
CA ASP A 83 11.55 -2.92 1.98
C ASP A 83 11.55 -4.25 1.24
N LEU A 84 10.78 -4.34 0.15
CA LEU A 84 10.81 -5.51 -0.73
C LEU A 84 12.23 -5.73 -1.29
N GLY A 85 12.87 -4.68 -1.80
CA GLY A 85 14.25 -4.74 -2.28
C GLY A 85 15.22 -5.20 -1.20
N LEU A 86 15.12 -4.63 0.02
CA LEU A 86 15.92 -5.07 1.19
C LEU A 86 15.71 -6.55 1.49
N SER A 87 14.46 -6.99 1.54
CA SER A 87 14.10 -8.40 1.82
C SER A 87 14.61 -9.36 0.74
N LEU A 88 14.77 -8.87 -0.49
CA LEU A 88 15.34 -9.61 -1.62
C LEU A 88 16.88 -9.54 -1.68
N GLY A 89 17.53 -8.78 -0.77
CA GLY A 89 18.98 -8.64 -0.67
C GLY A 89 19.57 -7.47 -1.48
N TYR A 90 18.74 -6.50 -1.89
CA TYR A 90 19.18 -5.32 -2.65
C TYR A 90 19.24 -4.06 -1.79
N VAL A 91 20.02 -3.08 -2.26
CA VAL A 91 20.14 -1.77 -1.60
C VAL A 91 18.86 -0.96 -1.85
N PRO A 92 18.27 -0.32 -0.82
CA PRO A 92 17.09 0.52 -0.97
C PRO A 92 17.30 1.64 -2.00
N GLY A 93 16.25 1.93 -2.78
CA GLY A 93 16.27 2.98 -3.79
C GLY A 93 16.80 2.57 -5.17
N LYS A 94 17.27 1.33 -5.33
CA LYS A 94 17.59 0.74 -6.63
C LYS A 94 16.37 0.02 -7.21
N PHE A 95 15.46 0.78 -7.80
CA PHE A 95 14.21 0.25 -8.36
C PHE A 95 14.35 -0.36 -9.76
N GLU A 96 15.56 -0.40 -10.31
CA GLU A 96 15.83 -0.94 -11.65
C GLU A 96 16.31 -2.40 -11.61
N GLU A 97 16.46 -2.99 -10.43
CA GLU A 97 16.89 -4.38 -10.27
C GLU A 97 15.85 -5.32 -10.92
N PRO A 98 16.27 -6.21 -11.86
CA PRO A 98 15.34 -7.07 -12.58
C PRO A 98 14.45 -7.92 -11.68
N VAL A 99 15.04 -8.51 -10.63
CA VAL A 99 14.31 -9.37 -9.68
C VAL A 99 13.25 -8.58 -8.91
N LEU A 100 13.53 -7.33 -8.54
CA LEU A 100 12.55 -6.46 -7.89
C LEU A 100 11.40 -6.12 -8.85
N ASN A 101 11.71 -5.82 -10.10
CA ASN A 101 10.69 -5.54 -11.11
C ASN A 101 9.80 -6.75 -11.39
N GLU A 102 10.37 -7.94 -11.49
CA GLU A 102 9.63 -9.19 -11.64
C GLU A 102 8.69 -9.45 -10.44
N ALA A 103 9.18 -9.20 -9.21
CA ALA A 103 8.35 -9.30 -8.01
C ALA A 103 7.18 -8.29 -8.03
N ILE A 104 7.43 -7.03 -8.40
CA ILE A 104 6.39 -5.99 -8.54
C ILE A 104 5.33 -6.41 -9.56
N GLU A 105 5.74 -6.91 -10.73
CA GLU A 105 4.81 -7.41 -11.75
C GLU A 105 4.02 -8.64 -11.28
N THR A 106 4.67 -9.55 -10.53
CA THR A 106 4.01 -10.73 -9.97
C THR A 106 2.92 -10.31 -8.99
N ILE A 107 3.20 -9.36 -8.08
CA ILE A 107 2.21 -8.84 -7.13
C ILE A 107 1.01 -8.24 -7.88
N LEU A 108 1.27 -7.42 -8.90
CA LEU A 108 0.22 -6.79 -9.69
C LEU A 108 -0.66 -7.84 -10.39
N LYS A 109 -0.06 -8.78 -11.10
CA LYS A 109 -0.77 -9.84 -11.84
C LYS A 109 -1.59 -10.73 -10.91
N THR A 110 -1.04 -11.08 -9.74
CA THR A 110 -1.76 -11.91 -8.75
C THR A 110 -2.96 -11.16 -8.18
N ALA A 111 -2.80 -9.88 -7.80
CA ALA A 111 -3.93 -9.06 -7.34
C ALA A 111 -5.04 -8.96 -8.41
N GLN A 112 -4.67 -8.66 -9.65
CA GLN A 112 -5.61 -8.57 -10.77
C GLN A 112 -6.34 -9.89 -11.03
N SER A 113 -5.66 -11.04 -10.93
CA SER A 113 -6.28 -12.36 -11.11
C SER A 113 -7.34 -12.69 -10.06
N GLN A 114 -7.21 -12.13 -8.87
CA GLN A 114 -8.16 -12.26 -7.75
C GLN A 114 -9.20 -11.13 -7.71
N GLY A 115 -9.13 -10.18 -8.65
CA GLY A 115 -10.09 -9.07 -8.76
C GLY A 115 -9.94 -7.98 -7.68
N ILE A 116 -8.83 -7.95 -6.94
CA ILE A 116 -8.50 -6.88 -6.01
C ILE A 116 -7.57 -5.84 -6.65
N ARG A 117 -7.54 -4.64 -6.06
CA ARG A 117 -6.74 -3.53 -6.57
C ARG A 117 -5.28 -3.62 -6.15
N ALA A 118 -4.40 -2.93 -6.88
CA ALA A 118 -2.98 -2.84 -6.55
C ALA A 118 -2.52 -1.39 -6.48
N GLY A 119 -1.82 -1.06 -5.40
CA GLY A 119 -1.13 0.22 -5.23
C GLY A 119 0.37 0.03 -5.10
N ILE A 120 1.12 1.12 -5.29
CA ILE A 120 2.59 1.11 -5.17
C ILE A 120 3.12 2.48 -4.73
N TYR A 121 4.16 2.47 -3.91
CA TYR A 121 4.94 3.67 -3.60
C TYR A 121 6.03 3.88 -4.66
N THR A 122 6.18 5.12 -5.12
CA THR A 122 7.22 5.52 -6.08
C THR A 122 7.95 6.77 -5.61
N LEU A 123 9.22 6.93 -6.03
CA LEU A 123 10.03 8.08 -5.64
C LEU A 123 10.12 9.14 -6.73
N THR A 124 10.01 8.72 -8.00
CA THR A 124 10.20 9.62 -9.15
C THR A 124 9.00 9.59 -10.08
N PRO A 125 8.75 10.68 -10.81
CA PRO A 125 7.70 10.73 -11.82
C PRO A 125 7.86 9.69 -12.94
N GLU A 126 9.10 9.36 -13.32
CA GLU A 126 9.41 8.37 -14.35
C GLU A 126 8.96 6.98 -13.90
N PHE A 127 9.32 6.59 -12.67
CA PHE A 127 8.91 5.31 -12.10
C PHE A 127 7.39 5.26 -11.89
N ALA A 128 6.78 6.38 -11.47
CA ALA A 128 5.33 6.47 -11.31
C ALA A 128 4.59 6.25 -12.65
N ARG A 129 5.02 6.91 -13.73
CA ARG A 129 4.41 6.71 -15.07
C ARG A 129 4.50 5.26 -15.51
N ARG A 130 5.66 4.63 -15.34
CA ARG A 130 5.84 3.21 -15.67
C ARG A 130 4.87 2.31 -14.89
N MET A 131 4.63 2.58 -13.59
CA MET A 131 3.68 1.80 -12.79
C MET A 131 2.24 2.03 -13.21
N ILE A 132 1.88 3.25 -13.59
CA ILE A 132 0.55 3.56 -14.17
C ILE A 132 0.35 2.82 -15.49
N GLU A 133 1.36 2.82 -16.38
CA GLU A 133 1.31 2.12 -17.66
C GLU A 133 1.23 0.59 -17.50
N LEU A 134 1.82 0.03 -16.44
CA LEU A 134 1.68 -1.38 -16.08
C LEU A 134 0.28 -1.73 -15.57
N GLY A 135 -0.50 -0.76 -15.10
CA GLY A 135 -1.88 -0.95 -14.66
C GLY A 135 -2.09 -0.95 -13.14
N PHE A 136 -1.20 -0.30 -12.36
CA PHE A 136 -1.47 -0.05 -10.95
C PHE A 136 -2.61 0.97 -10.78
N ASP A 137 -3.55 0.67 -9.88
CA ASP A 137 -4.73 1.49 -9.61
C ASP A 137 -4.44 2.71 -8.71
N PHE A 138 -3.43 2.60 -7.83
CA PHE A 138 -3.08 3.62 -6.86
C PHE A 138 -1.57 3.81 -6.78
N VAL A 139 -1.06 4.91 -7.30
CA VAL A 139 0.38 5.22 -7.37
C VAL A 139 0.70 6.43 -6.50
N VAL A 140 1.45 6.21 -5.43
CA VAL A 140 1.92 7.26 -4.52
C VAL A 140 3.28 7.77 -4.99
N ILE A 141 3.40 9.08 -5.17
CA ILE A 141 4.67 9.72 -5.58
C ILE A 141 5.24 10.50 -4.41
N SER A 142 6.40 10.03 -3.91
CA SER A 142 7.18 10.72 -2.88
C SER A 142 6.43 10.90 -1.54
N SER A 143 6.95 11.75 -0.67
CA SER A 143 6.31 12.18 0.59
C SER A 143 6.36 13.70 0.72
N ASP A 144 5.48 14.24 1.56
CA ASP A 144 5.43 15.67 1.89
C ASP A 144 6.78 16.20 2.40
N ALA A 145 7.40 15.50 3.33
CA ALA A 145 8.72 15.86 3.87
C ALA A 145 9.80 15.88 2.79
N ARG A 146 9.80 14.90 1.87
CA ARG A 146 10.78 14.84 0.79
C ARG A 146 10.56 15.92 -0.25
N LEU A 147 9.31 16.18 -0.64
CA LEU A 147 8.95 17.26 -1.56
C LEU A 147 9.37 18.63 -0.99
N MET A 148 9.08 18.88 0.28
CA MET A 148 9.46 20.10 0.98
C MET A 148 10.99 20.26 1.06
N ALA A 149 11.72 19.22 1.44
CA ALA A 149 13.18 19.25 1.54
C ALA A 149 13.85 19.48 0.18
N THR A 150 13.37 18.81 -0.88
CA THR A 150 13.88 18.99 -2.24
C THR A 150 13.66 20.41 -2.72
N GLN A 151 12.47 20.98 -2.52
CA GLN A 151 12.18 22.34 -2.93
C GLN A 151 13.03 23.37 -2.16
N ALA A 152 13.22 23.18 -0.86
CA ALA A 152 14.08 24.04 -0.05
C ALA A 152 15.53 24.01 -0.53
N GLN A 153 16.05 22.82 -0.85
CA GLN A 153 17.41 22.68 -1.42
C GLN A 153 17.55 23.39 -2.75
N GLN A 154 16.54 23.28 -3.62
CA GLN A 154 16.55 23.97 -4.93
C GLN A 154 16.60 25.50 -4.75
N ILE A 155 15.72 26.05 -3.91
CA ILE A 155 15.72 27.51 -3.63
C ILE A 155 17.08 27.97 -3.12
N LEU A 156 17.68 27.24 -2.18
CA LEU A 156 19.01 27.60 -1.64
C LEU A 156 20.12 27.51 -2.70
N ALA A 157 20.02 26.58 -3.65
CA ALA A 157 20.96 26.48 -4.76
C ALA A 157 20.83 27.65 -5.72
N ASP A 158 19.60 28.07 -6.03
CA ASP A 158 19.30 29.19 -6.92
C ASP A 158 19.72 30.57 -6.33
N MET A 159 19.92 30.65 -5.01
CA MET A 159 20.39 31.85 -4.31
C MET A 159 21.92 31.98 -4.25
N ARG A 160 22.68 31.01 -4.68
CA ARG A 160 24.16 31.00 -4.70
C ARG A 160 24.72 31.36 -6.06
#